data_81964a0d6340215dc0b9c44e3e0af3b1
#
_entry.id   81964a0d6340215dc0b9c44e3e0af3b1
#
_cell.length_a   1.000
_cell.length_b   1.000
_cell.length_c   1.000
_cell.angle_alpha   90.00
_cell.angle_beta   90.00
_cell.angle_gamma   90.00
#
_symmetry.space_group_name_H-M   'P 1'
#
loop_
_entity.id
_entity.type
_entity.pdbx_description
1 polymer ?
#
loop_
_entity_poly.entity_id
_entity_poly.type
_entity_poly.pdbx_seq_one_letter_code
_entity_poly.pdbx_strand_id
1 'polypeptide(L)'
;FKDDIITGVDSNIRKIDVQDKVDQLNNVLVKMFGISTTSNKKGEISEQLVYNMINDKYPNYSYDVKRHIAHHADGELTSPTGMKCLVEIKNYTHTVNKDEINKFKDDLKTTNNNLGIFISLQTNISGRRLIDYETYDDTHIIYISKIMEDCNKLDCGILLLESIYKLIKK
;
A
#
# COMPACT_ATOMS: atom_id res chain seq x y z
N PHE A 1 16.81 47.05 -10.65
CA PHE A 1 17.19 46.91 -9.22
C PHE A 1 15.96 46.78 -8.30
N LYS A 2 14.93 47.63 -8.48
CA LYS A 2 13.70 47.58 -7.68
C LYS A 2 12.82 46.38 -8.06
N ASP A 3 12.76 46.10 -9.33
CA ASP A 3 11.99 44.94 -9.88
C ASP A 3 12.65 43.60 -9.53
N ASP A 4 13.98 43.56 -9.45
CA ASP A 4 14.72 42.35 -9.04
C ASP A 4 14.50 42.01 -7.57
N ILE A 5 14.36 43.04 -6.70
CA ILE A 5 14.07 42.86 -5.28
C ILE A 5 12.63 42.36 -5.09
N ILE A 6 11.65 42.91 -5.80
CA ILE A 6 10.23 42.50 -5.73
C ILE A 6 10.07 41.05 -6.21
N THR A 7 10.70 40.68 -7.32
CA THR A 7 10.67 39.30 -7.83
C THR A 7 11.32 38.29 -6.87
N GLY A 8 12.42 38.71 -6.22
CA GLY A 8 13.09 37.91 -5.20
C GLY A 8 12.26 37.69 -3.94
N VAL A 9 11.54 38.74 -3.48
CA VAL A 9 10.66 38.68 -2.31
C VAL A 9 9.45 37.81 -2.61
N ASP A 10 8.79 37.97 -3.78
CA ASP A 10 7.63 37.12 -4.18
C ASP A 10 8.01 35.66 -4.30
N SER A 11 9.18 35.32 -4.85
CA SER A 11 9.64 33.95 -4.96
C SER A 11 9.93 33.30 -3.60
N ASN A 12 10.44 34.09 -2.63
CA ASN A 12 10.68 33.61 -1.28
C ASN A 12 9.39 33.45 -0.48
N ILE A 13 8.40 34.33 -0.64
CA ILE A 13 7.09 34.21 -0.01
C ILE A 13 6.37 32.96 -0.51
N ARG A 14 6.39 32.68 -1.82
CA ARG A 14 5.81 31.46 -2.38
C ARG A 14 6.50 30.18 -1.89
N LYS A 15 7.82 30.20 -1.73
CA LYS A 15 8.58 29.07 -1.16
C LYS A 15 8.21 28.82 0.30
N ILE A 16 8.03 29.88 1.10
CA ILE A 16 7.62 29.80 2.51
C ILE A 16 6.21 29.20 2.60
N ASP A 17 5.24 29.69 1.79
CA ASP A 17 3.86 29.16 1.77
C ASP A 17 3.79 27.68 1.37
N VAL A 18 4.60 27.24 0.43
CA VAL A 18 4.71 25.84 0.05
C VAL A 18 5.33 25.00 1.17
N GLN A 19 6.39 25.49 1.81
CA GLN A 19 7.03 24.79 2.91
C GLN A 19 6.10 24.66 4.11
N ASP A 20 5.38 25.72 4.48
CA ASP A 20 4.38 25.67 5.55
C ASP A 20 3.26 24.67 5.27
N LYS A 21 2.81 24.56 4.01
CA LYS A 21 1.83 23.56 3.60
C LYS A 21 2.39 22.13 3.65
N VAL A 22 3.65 21.96 3.25
CA VAL A 22 4.34 20.66 3.36
C VAL A 22 4.50 20.26 4.82
N ASP A 23 4.87 21.20 5.69
CA ASP A 23 5.03 20.94 7.13
C ASP A 23 3.67 20.65 7.81
N GLN A 24 2.61 21.37 7.41
CA GLN A 24 1.24 21.05 7.85
C GLN A 24 0.82 19.66 7.39
N LEU A 25 1.08 19.28 6.14
CA LEU A 25 0.77 17.96 5.60
C LEU A 25 1.58 16.89 6.34
N ASN A 26 2.87 17.11 6.56
CA ASN A 26 3.70 16.20 7.34
C ASN A 26 3.19 16.05 8.78
N ASN A 27 2.78 17.16 9.42
CA ASN A 27 2.20 17.11 10.76
C ASN A 27 0.87 16.35 10.80
N VAL A 28 0.03 16.48 9.77
CA VAL A 28 -1.19 15.69 9.63
C VAL A 28 -0.85 14.21 9.43
N LEU A 29 0.13 13.90 8.57
CA LEU A 29 0.61 12.53 8.35
C LEU A 29 1.21 11.93 9.64
N VAL A 30 2.04 12.70 10.37
CA VAL A 30 2.59 12.27 11.66
C VAL A 30 1.47 12.07 12.69
N LYS A 31 0.45 12.93 12.72
CA LYS A 31 -0.72 12.73 13.58
C LYS A 31 -1.52 11.50 13.16
N MET A 32 -1.74 11.28 11.88
CA MET A 32 -2.45 10.11 11.36
C MET A 32 -1.68 8.81 11.64
N PHE A 33 -0.36 8.81 11.49
CA PHE A 33 0.48 7.62 11.63
C PHE A 33 1.23 7.52 12.97
N GLY A 34 1.42 8.63 13.72
CA GLY A 34 2.24 8.70 14.92
C GLY A 34 1.47 8.78 16.25
N ILE A 35 0.25 9.30 16.29
CA ILE A 35 -0.54 9.51 17.51
C ILE A 35 -1.67 8.47 17.67
N SER A 36 -1.81 7.53 16.78
CA SER A 36 -2.66 6.38 17.04
C SER A 36 -2.05 5.58 18.21
N THR A 37 -2.53 5.86 19.39
CA THR A 37 -2.08 5.26 20.66
C THR A 37 -2.35 3.77 20.76
N THR A 38 -3.06 3.18 19.79
CA THR A 38 -3.35 1.75 19.74
C THR A 38 -2.96 1.16 18.37
N SER A 39 -2.40 -0.04 18.38
CA SER A 39 -2.03 -0.78 17.15
C SER A 39 -3.22 -0.93 16.19
N ASN A 40 -4.43 -1.13 16.72
CA ASN A 40 -5.65 -1.30 15.93
C ASN A 40 -6.00 -0.04 15.10
N LYS A 41 -5.92 1.16 15.69
CA LYS A 41 -6.19 2.41 14.95
C LYS A 41 -5.16 2.69 13.86
N LYS A 42 -3.88 2.32 14.09
CA LYS A 42 -2.85 2.40 13.03
C LYS A 42 -3.18 1.47 11.87
N GLY A 43 -3.63 0.26 12.16
CA GLY A 43 -4.09 -0.70 11.16
C GLY A 43 -5.23 -0.12 10.32
N GLU A 44 -6.30 0.35 10.97
CA GLU A 44 -7.48 0.93 10.30
C GLU A 44 -7.14 2.08 9.35
N ILE A 45 -6.28 3.00 9.79
CA ILE A 45 -5.85 4.14 8.97
C ILE A 45 -5.06 3.65 7.75
N SER A 46 -4.22 2.65 7.93
CA SER A 46 -3.39 2.07 6.87
C SER A 46 -4.21 1.36 5.80
N GLU A 47 -5.18 0.57 6.24
CA GLU A 47 -6.14 -0.12 5.36
C GLU A 47 -6.97 0.90 4.57
N GLN A 48 -7.49 1.94 5.26
CA GLN A 48 -8.26 3.00 4.60
C GLN A 48 -7.43 3.77 3.56
N LEU A 49 -6.15 4.00 3.83
CA LEU A 49 -5.26 4.65 2.89
C LEU A 49 -5.09 3.82 1.61
N VAL A 50 -4.79 2.52 1.75
CA VAL A 50 -4.63 1.63 0.60
C VAL A 50 -5.96 1.45 -0.15
N TYR A 51 -7.08 1.34 0.58
CA TYR A 51 -8.42 1.32 0.00
C TYR A 51 -8.67 2.55 -0.88
N ASN A 52 -8.38 3.75 -0.37
CA ASN A 52 -8.56 4.99 -1.14
C ASN A 52 -7.66 5.01 -2.38
N MET A 53 -6.38 4.60 -2.26
CA MET A 53 -5.45 4.50 -3.40
C MET A 53 -5.99 3.58 -4.50
N ILE A 54 -6.57 2.44 -4.12
CA ILE A 54 -7.16 1.48 -5.08
C ILE A 54 -8.40 2.09 -5.72
N ASN A 55 -9.34 2.61 -4.95
CA ASN A 55 -10.59 3.17 -5.48
C ASN A 55 -10.38 4.37 -6.41
N ASP A 56 -9.44 5.25 -6.08
CA ASP A 56 -9.16 6.44 -6.89
C ASP A 56 -8.59 6.07 -8.26
N LYS A 57 -7.72 5.06 -8.31
CA LYS A 57 -7.05 4.64 -9.54
C LYS A 57 -7.80 3.55 -10.31
N TYR A 58 -8.53 2.71 -9.61
CA TYR A 58 -9.23 1.53 -10.15
C TYR A 58 -10.72 1.54 -9.80
N PRO A 59 -11.51 2.54 -10.25
CA PRO A 59 -12.92 2.69 -9.86
C PRO A 59 -13.82 1.52 -10.30
N ASN A 60 -13.34 0.69 -11.24
CA ASN A 60 -14.06 -0.50 -11.73
C ASN A 60 -13.65 -1.79 -10.98
N TYR A 61 -12.74 -1.71 -10.02
CA TYR A 61 -12.38 -2.82 -9.15
C TYR A 61 -13.25 -2.78 -7.88
N SER A 62 -13.55 -3.93 -7.32
CA SER A 62 -14.18 -4.05 -6.01
C SER A 62 -13.11 -4.39 -4.96
N TYR A 63 -13.11 -3.70 -3.84
CA TYR A 63 -12.25 -4.00 -2.70
C TYR A 63 -13.10 -4.22 -1.46
N ASP A 64 -13.09 -5.46 -0.96
CA ASP A 64 -13.82 -5.88 0.22
C ASP A 64 -12.90 -5.95 1.43
N VAL A 65 -13.16 -5.16 2.46
CA VAL A 65 -12.43 -5.21 3.74
C VAL A 65 -12.81 -6.47 4.51
N LYS A 66 -11.80 -7.27 4.89
CA LYS A 66 -11.98 -8.60 5.53
C LYS A 66 -11.42 -8.68 6.97
N ARG A 67 -10.82 -7.63 7.50
CA ARG A 67 -10.13 -7.60 8.79
C ARG A 67 -10.89 -8.19 9.99
N HIS A 68 -12.20 -8.29 9.92
CA HIS A 68 -13.03 -8.86 11.00
C HIS A 68 -13.22 -10.38 10.89
N ILE A 69 -12.68 -10.99 9.85
CA ILE A 69 -12.81 -12.42 9.60
C ILE A 69 -11.49 -13.09 10.00
N ALA A 70 -11.54 -14.01 10.96
CA ALA A 70 -10.37 -14.76 11.37
C ALA A 70 -9.77 -15.56 10.20
N HIS A 71 -8.45 -15.62 10.13
CA HIS A 71 -7.71 -16.30 9.05
C HIS A 71 -8.00 -15.75 7.64
N HIS A 72 -8.25 -14.44 7.56
CA HIS A 72 -8.32 -13.69 6.32
C HIS A 72 -7.31 -12.54 6.36
N ALA A 73 -6.78 -12.18 5.19
CA ALA A 73 -6.02 -10.95 5.02
C ALA A 73 -6.89 -9.70 5.26
N ASP A 74 -6.31 -8.53 5.25
CA ASP A 74 -7.00 -7.25 5.49
C ASP A 74 -8.10 -6.96 4.48
N GLY A 75 -7.95 -7.42 3.23
CA GLY A 75 -8.96 -7.27 2.19
C GLY A 75 -8.85 -8.22 1.01
N GLU A 76 -9.86 -8.19 0.16
CA GLU A 76 -9.91 -8.90 -1.12
C GLU A 76 -10.18 -7.92 -2.26
N LEU A 77 -9.31 -7.90 -3.26
CA LEU A 77 -9.44 -7.12 -4.47
C LEU A 77 -9.99 -7.99 -5.60
N THR A 78 -11.08 -7.55 -6.23
CA THR A 78 -11.67 -8.19 -7.41
C THR A 78 -11.61 -7.25 -8.59
N SER A 79 -11.01 -7.69 -9.69
CA SER A 79 -10.93 -6.90 -10.92
C SER A 79 -12.13 -7.15 -11.85
N PRO A 80 -12.36 -6.26 -12.84
CA PRO A 80 -13.39 -6.46 -13.86
C PRO A 80 -13.17 -7.73 -14.71
N THR A 81 -11.94 -8.24 -14.78
CA THR A 81 -11.61 -9.49 -15.50
C THR A 81 -11.94 -10.75 -14.69
N GLY A 82 -12.37 -10.57 -13.43
CA GLY A 82 -12.67 -11.64 -12.50
C GLY A 82 -11.45 -12.17 -11.73
N MET A 83 -10.31 -11.48 -11.80
CA MET A 83 -9.17 -11.75 -10.91
C MET A 83 -9.59 -11.44 -9.47
N LYS A 84 -9.31 -12.36 -8.55
CA LYS A 84 -9.45 -12.15 -7.12
C LYS A 84 -8.11 -12.33 -6.45
N CYS A 85 -7.70 -11.39 -5.62
CA CYS A 85 -6.48 -11.51 -4.84
C CYS A 85 -6.68 -11.01 -3.41
N LEU A 86 -6.01 -11.65 -2.46
CA LEU A 86 -5.94 -11.15 -1.09
C LEU A 86 -4.96 -10.00 -1.01
N VAL A 87 -5.25 -9.04 -0.13
CA VAL A 87 -4.41 -7.88 0.15
C VAL A 87 -4.11 -7.84 1.63
N GLU A 88 -2.83 -7.88 1.98
CA GLU A 88 -2.33 -7.74 3.35
C GLU A 88 -1.53 -6.45 3.48
N ILE A 89 -1.76 -5.68 4.54
CA ILE A 89 -1.20 -4.35 4.74
C ILE A 89 -0.50 -4.27 6.09
N LYS A 90 0.77 -3.91 6.08
CA LYS A 90 1.58 -3.74 7.30
C LYS A 90 2.08 -2.32 7.44
N ASN A 91 1.87 -1.74 8.61
CA ASN A 91 2.35 -0.42 8.99
C ASN A 91 3.27 -0.49 10.21
N TYR A 92 4.46 -1.01 10.00
CA TYR A 92 5.48 -1.17 11.03
C TYR A 92 6.55 -0.07 10.93
N THR A 93 7.18 0.25 12.05
CA THR A 93 8.34 1.14 12.14
C THR A 93 9.67 0.41 11.93
N HIS A 94 9.64 -0.91 11.89
CA HIS A 94 10.77 -1.80 11.63
C HIS A 94 10.44 -2.73 10.47
N THR A 95 11.45 -3.37 9.91
CA THR A 95 11.30 -4.34 8.81
C THR A 95 10.25 -5.39 9.15
N VAL A 96 9.28 -5.59 8.23
CA VAL A 96 8.28 -6.65 8.36
C VAL A 96 8.97 -8.01 8.38
N ASN A 97 8.72 -8.82 9.40
CA ASN A 97 9.39 -10.09 9.60
C ASN A 97 8.79 -11.22 8.75
N LYS A 98 9.48 -12.37 8.72
CA LYS A 98 9.05 -13.55 7.95
C LYS A 98 7.77 -14.19 8.49
N ASP A 99 7.47 -14.04 9.79
CA ASP A 99 6.27 -14.64 10.39
C ASP A 99 5.00 -14.01 9.83
N GLU A 100 5.03 -12.69 9.54
CA GLU A 100 3.90 -12.02 8.88
C GLU A 100 3.70 -12.52 7.44
N ILE A 101 4.80 -12.79 6.71
CA ILE A 101 4.74 -13.40 5.38
C ILE A 101 4.12 -14.80 5.45
N ASN A 102 4.54 -15.61 6.43
CA ASN A 102 4.04 -16.96 6.61
C ASN A 102 2.54 -16.97 6.96
N LYS A 103 2.10 -16.07 7.86
CA LYS A 103 0.67 -15.88 8.15
C LYS A 103 -0.14 -15.57 6.89
N PHE A 104 0.34 -14.65 6.07
CA PHE A 104 -0.35 -14.30 4.83
C PHE A 104 -0.43 -15.48 3.85
N LYS A 105 0.62 -16.31 3.78
CA LYS A 105 0.61 -17.55 3.01
C LYS A 105 -0.43 -18.54 3.53
N ASP A 106 -0.57 -18.66 4.84
CA ASP A 106 -1.59 -19.50 5.47
C ASP A 106 -3.01 -18.97 5.19
N ASP A 107 -3.21 -17.66 5.19
CA ASP A 107 -4.49 -17.04 4.83
C ASP A 107 -4.85 -17.31 3.37
N LEU A 108 -3.90 -17.17 2.43
CA LEU A 108 -4.09 -17.52 1.02
C LEU A 108 -4.54 -18.99 0.86
N LYS A 109 -3.87 -19.90 1.56
CA LYS A 109 -4.20 -21.31 1.55
C LYS A 109 -5.58 -21.59 2.15
N THR A 110 -5.89 -20.98 3.30
CA THR A 110 -7.16 -21.18 4.02
C THR A 110 -8.35 -20.67 3.21
N THR A 111 -8.18 -19.57 2.50
CA THR A 111 -9.22 -18.95 1.67
C THR A 111 -9.28 -19.56 0.26
N ASN A 112 -8.40 -20.50 -0.06
CA ASN A 112 -8.24 -21.08 -1.41
C ASN A 112 -8.01 -19.99 -2.48
N ASN A 113 -7.31 -18.92 -2.10
CA ASN A 113 -6.87 -17.86 -3.00
C ASN A 113 -5.44 -18.15 -3.46
N ASN A 114 -5.19 -18.08 -4.75
CA ASN A 114 -3.86 -18.31 -5.32
C ASN A 114 -3.16 -17.02 -5.79
N LEU A 115 -3.75 -15.86 -5.51
CA LEU A 115 -3.17 -14.56 -5.83
C LEU A 115 -3.16 -13.67 -4.59
N GLY A 116 -2.06 -12.98 -4.33
CA GLY A 116 -1.91 -12.10 -3.19
C GLY A 116 -1.03 -10.88 -3.44
N ILE A 117 -1.35 -9.79 -2.75
CA ILE A 117 -0.50 -8.59 -2.65
C ILE A 117 -0.20 -8.36 -1.17
N PHE A 118 1.08 -8.32 -0.82
CA PHE A 118 1.56 -8.02 0.52
C PHE A 118 2.23 -6.63 0.52
N ILE A 119 1.67 -5.68 1.26
CA ILE A 119 2.07 -4.28 1.24
C ILE A 119 2.68 -3.89 2.59
N SER A 120 3.87 -3.30 2.57
CA SER A 120 4.43 -2.55 3.69
C SER A 120 4.40 -1.07 3.40
N LEU A 121 3.78 -0.27 4.30
CA LEU A 121 3.63 1.17 4.08
C LEU A 121 4.97 1.90 4.14
N GLN A 122 5.73 1.71 5.22
CA GLN A 122 6.87 2.55 5.55
C GLN A 122 8.21 1.82 5.52
N THR A 123 8.20 0.49 5.63
CA THR A 123 9.41 -0.27 5.86
C THR A 123 9.65 -1.36 4.82
N ASN A 124 10.86 -1.92 4.83
CA ASN A 124 11.17 -3.07 4.01
C ASN A 124 10.42 -4.33 4.51
N ILE A 125 10.27 -5.30 3.62
CA ILE A 125 9.81 -6.66 3.92
C ILE A 125 11.03 -7.57 3.94
N SER A 126 11.16 -8.40 4.96
CA SER A 126 12.33 -9.26 5.17
C SER A 126 12.59 -10.18 3.99
N GLY A 127 13.82 -10.10 3.44
CA GLY A 127 14.25 -10.91 2.30
C GLY A 127 13.59 -10.55 0.97
N ARG A 128 12.93 -9.38 0.86
CA ARG A 128 12.26 -8.92 -0.37
C ARG A 128 12.84 -7.61 -0.89
N ARG A 129 12.74 -7.41 -2.21
CA ARG A 129 13.05 -6.13 -2.89
C ARG A 129 11.91 -5.13 -2.67
N LEU A 130 12.06 -3.91 -3.19
CA LEU A 130 11.02 -2.87 -3.12
C LEU A 130 9.72 -3.30 -3.81
N ILE A 131 9.84 -3.95 -4.96
CA ILE A 131 8.79 -4.76 -5.58
C ILE A 131 9.40 -6.13 -5.82
N ASP A 132 8.75 -7.17 -5.36
CA ASP A 132 9.22 -8.54 -5.49
C ASP A 132 8.07 -9.48 -5.83
N TYR A 133 8.40 -10.62 -6.39
CA TYR A 133 7.45 -11.65 -6.79
C TYR A 133 7.90 -13.01 -6.28
N GLU A 134 6.96 -13.76 -5.76
CA GLU A 134 7.16 -15.15 -5.34
C GLU A 134 6.05 -16.05 -5.90
N THR A 135 6.41 -17.22 -6.29
CA THR A 135 5.46 -18.31 -6.58
C THR A 135 5.80 -19.56 -5.79
N TYR A 136 4.78 -20.22 -5.24
CA TYR A 136 4.88 -21.51 -4.56
C TYR A 136 3.53 -22.20 -4.63
N ASP A 137 3.51 -23.51 -4.89
CA ASP A 137 2.28 -24.34 -4.93
C ASP A 137 1.11 -23.68 -5.71
N ASP A 138 1.37 -23.18 -6.92
CA ASP A 138 0.43 -22.43 -7.77
C ASP A 138 -0.10 -21.12 -7.17
N THR A 139 0.47 -20.66 -6.07
CA THR A 139 0.18 -19.36 -5.45
C THR A 139 1.20 -18.32 -5.91
N HIS A 140 0.71 -17.14 -6.25
CA HIS A 140 1.50 -16.02 -6.75
C HIS A 140 1.33 -14.82 -5.83
N ILE A 141 2.43 -14.31 -5.27
CA ILE A 141 2.43 -13.17 -4.35
C ILE A 141 3.30 -12.06 -4.89
N ILE A 142 2.75 -10.84 -4.91
CA ILE A 142 3.51 -9.61 -5.12
C ILE A 142 3.77 -8.96 -3.75
N TYR A 143 5.01 -8.63 -3.48
CA TYR A 143 5.45 -7.90 -2.30
C TYR A 143 5.76 -6.47 -2.68
N ILE A 144 5.22 -5.49 -1.93
CA ILE A 144 5.45 -4.06 -2.15
C ILE A 144 5.96 -3.45 -0.85
N SER A 145 7.25 -3.08 -0.83
CA SER A 145 7.87 -2.41 0.30
C SER A 145 7.80 -0.90 0.15
N LYS A 146 7.59 -0.18 1.27
CA LYS A 146 7.66 1.27 1.36
C LYS A 146 6.78 1.98 0.32
N ILE A 147 5.50 1.61 0.27
CA ILE A 147 4.57 2.17 -0.72
C ILE A 147 4.40 3.68 -0.56
N MET A 148 4.60 4.22 0.66
CA MET A 148 4.51 5.66 0.93
C MET A 148 5.62 6.48 0.26
N GLU A 149 6.75 5.87 -0.11
CA GLU A 149 7.80 6.55 -0.87
C GLU A 149 7.45 6.72 -2.36
N ASP A 150 6.64 5.78 -2.90
CA ASP A 150 6.18 5.80 -4.30
C ASP A 150 4.92 4.95 -4.44
N CYS A 151 3.76 5.60 -4.53
CA CYS A 151 2.45 4.95 -4.65
C CYS A 151 2.25 4.23 -6.01
N ASN A 152 3.07 4.53 -7.03
CA ASN A 152 2.98 3.83 -8.32
C ASN A 152 3.42 2.37 -8.24
N LYS A 153 4.11 1.97 -7.17
CA LYS A 153 4.41 0.56 -6.90
C LYS A 153 3.15 -0.31 -6.81
N LEU A 154 2.03 0.26 -6.31
CA LEU A 154 0.76 -0.45 -6.25
C LEU A 154 0.24 -0.77 -7.66
N ASP A 155 0.34 0.19 -8.58
CA ASP A 155 -0.06 0.00 -9.97
C ASP A 155 0.77 -1.12 -10.62
N CYS A 156 2.09 -1.09 -10.44
CA CYS A 156 2.98 -2.16 -10.91
C CYS A 156 2.56 -3.53 -10.36
N GLY A 157 2.22 -3.61 -9.08
CA GLY A 157 1.78 -4.85 -8.44
C GLY A 157 0.46 -5.38 -8.99
N ILE A 158 -0.55 -4.52 -9.13
CA ILE A 158 -1.87 -4.89 -9.65
C ILE A 158 -1.76 -5.33 -11.12
N LEU A 159 -1.06 -4.57 -11.97
CA LEU A 159 -0.88 -4.88 -13.38
C LEU A 159 -0.11 -6.20 -13.59
N LEU A 160 0.87 -6.47 -12.74
CA LEU A 160 1.61 -7.73 -12.78
C LEU A 160 0.71 -8.91 -12.42
N LEU A 161 -0.10 -8.81 -11.34
CA LEU A 161 -1.06 -9.86 -10.99
C LEU A 161 -2.14 -10.07 -12.07
N GLU A 162 -2.65 -9.01 -12.67
CA GLU A 162 -3.57 -9.12 -13.81
C GLU A 162 -2.94 -9.90 -14.98
N SER A 163 -1.67 -9.65 -15.24
CA SER A 163 -0.94 -10.35 -16.30
C SER A 163 -0.75 -11.82 -15.97
N ILE A 164 -0.39 -12.15 -14.73
CA ILE A 164 -0.28 -13.52 -14.22
C ILE A 164 -1.62 -14.22 -14.32
N TYR A 165 -2.70 -13.60 -13.83
CA TYR A 165 -4.04 -14.16 -13.88
C TYR A 165 -4.49 -14.53 -15.29
N LYS A 166 -4.20 -13.67 -16.29
CA LYS A 166 -4.49 -13.96 -17.70
C LYS A 166 -3.67 -15.13 -18.25
N LEU A 167 -2.48 -15.37 -17.72
CA LEU A 167 -1.63 -16.49 -18.14
C LEU A 167 -2.09 -17.83 -17.55
N ILE A 168 -2.51 -17.85 -16.28
CA ILE A 168 -2.98 -19.09 -15.63
C ILE A 168 -4.40 -19.49 -16.03
N LYS A 169 -5.20 -18.57 -16.59
CA LYS A 169 -6.56 -18.86 -17.10
C LYS A 169 -6.61 -19.41 -18.53
N LYS A 170 -5.48 -19.43 -19.21
CA LYS A 170 -5.38 -20.04 -20.55
C LYS A 170 -5.19 -21.53 -20.48
#